data_b0773c80e4dd2c48b4f5e42f409bc0ce
#
_entry.id   b0773c80e4dd2c48b4f5e42f409bc0ce
#
_cell.length_a   1.000
_cell.length_b   1.000
_cell.length_c   1.000
_cell.angle_alpha   90.00
_cell.angle_beta   90.00
_cell.angle_gamma   90.00
#
_symmetry.space_group_name_H-M   'P 1'
#
loop_
_entity.id
_entity.type
_entity.pdbx_description
1 polymer ?
#
loop_
_entity_poly.entity_id
_entity_poly.type
_entity_poly.pdbx_seq_one_letter_code
_entity_poly.pdbx_strand_id
1 'polypeptide(L)'
;DHLDYHQTMEAYFAAKQILFSELLPTGAAAVLNADVPQFSALVDIARMRGLKIISYGKNGKELRLIEARPDPKGQILRLEVFGKATEVLLSVIGSFQAWNALCAAGLVIGSGSAAEAAVAALEKVSGVPGRLQFIGTSKKGGEVFIDYAHKPDALENVLRAMRPHVAAYKGAKLGVVFGCGGNRDKGKRPIMGDIAQKQADWVVVTDDNPRHEDPAVIRAEVLAGCADTSNVHDVGNRAAAIFEGIAKLGAHDVLIIAGKGHEAGQIVGDKVLPFNDAEEARKVLGL
;
A
#
# COMPACT_ATOMS: atom_id res chain seq x y z
N ASP A 1 -4.03 7.50 -11.24
CA ASP A 1 -5.15 6.60 -11.43
C ASP A 1 -6.31 7.31 -12.09
N HIS A 2 -7.19 6.56 -12.79
CA HIS A 2 -8.36 7.12 -13.48
C HIS A 2 -8.05 8.18 -14.55
N LEU A 3 -6.85 8.13 -15.17
CA LEU A 3 -6.51 9.00 -16.29
C LEU A 3 -7.26 8.63 -17.57
N ASP A 4 -7.78 7.41 -17.64
CA ASP A 4 -8.77 6.98 -18.64
C ASP A 4 -10.06 7.81 -18.56
N TYR A 5 -10.46 8.27 -17.37
CA TYR A 5 -11.60 9.15 -17.12
C TYR A 5 -11.24 10.64 -17.11
N HIS A 6 -10.20 11.02 -16.35
CA HIS A 6 -9.84 12.42 -16.15
C HIS A 6 -8.91 12.99 -17.21
N GLN A 7 -8.30 12.16 -18.05
CA GLN A 7 -7.34 12.47 -19.13
C GLN A 7 -6.02 13.10 -18.66
N THR A 8 -6.04 14.04 -17.70
CA THR A 8 -4.83 14.69 -17.17
C THR A 8 -4.79 14.66 -15.63
N MET A 9 -3.60 14.83 -15.07
CA MET A 9 -3.41 14.92 -13.61
C MET A 9 -4.04 16.19 -13.04
N GLU A 10 -4.04 17.27 -13.80
CA GLU A 10 -4.66 18.54 -13.44
C GLU A 10 -6.18 18.40 -13.32
N ALA A 11 -6.84 17.76 -14.29
CA ALA A 11 -8.28 17.48 -14.25
C ALA A 11 -8.62 16.54 -13.08
N TYR A 12 -7.77 15.53 -12.82
CA TYR A 12 -7.93 14.62 -11.68
C TYR A 12 -7.82 15.37 -10.34
N PHE A 13 -6.85 16.26 -10.22
CA PHE A 13 -6.68 17.07 -9.02
C PHE A 13 -7.84 18.06 -8.84
N ALA A 14 -8.27 18.74 -9.92
CA ALA A 14 -9.42 19.64 -9.90
C ALA A 14 -10.70 18.95 -9.39
N ALA A 15 -10.95 17.71 -9.82
CA ALA A 15 -12.07 16.92 -9.31
C ALA A 15 -11.97 16.65 -7.81
N LYS A 16 -10.76 16.43 -7.27
CA LYS A 16 -10.56 16.27 -5.82
C LYS A 16 -10.70 17.59 -5.05
N GLN A 17 -10.37 18.71 -5.66
CA GLN A 17 -10.51 20.03 -5.03
C GLN A 17 -11.97 20.39 -4.74
N ILE A 18 -12.94 19.83 -5.49
CA ILE A 18 -14.40 20.07 -5.30
C ILE A 18 -14.81 19.75 -3.84
N LEU A 19 -14.22 18.74 -3.20
CA LEU A 19 -14.48 18.46 -1.79
C LEU A 19 -14.25 19.70 -0.91
N PHE A 20 -13.15 20.42 -1.13
CA PHE A 20 -12.73 21.55 -0.31
C PHE A 20 -13.33 22.88 -0.79
N SER A 21 -13.49 23.04 -2.11
CA SER A 21 -13.98 24.28 -2.70
C SER A 21 -15.52 24.42 -2.64
N GLU A 22 -16.26 23.31 -2.61
CA GLU A 22 -17.71 23.33 -2.76
C GLU A 22 -18.45 22.53 -1.67
N LEU A 23 -18.03 21.30 -1.39
CA LEU A 23 -18.82 20.34 -0.62
C LEU A 23 -18.70 20.50 0.89
N LEU A 24 -17.50 20.78 1.41
CA LEU A 24 -17.33 20.98 2.85
C LEU A 24 -18.02 22.27 3.31
N PRO A 25 -18.86 22.21 4.36
CA PRO A 25 -19.48 23.41 4.92
C PRO A 25 -18.44 24.30 5.61
N THR A 26 -18.69 25.61 5.65
CA THR A 26 -17.86 26.58 6.38
C THR A 26 -17.68 26.14 7.84
N GLY A 27 -16.44 26.21 8.35
CA GLY A 27 -16.08 25.76 9.69
C GLY A 27 -15.79 24.27 9.82
N ALA A 28 -16.03 23.45 8.77
CA ALA A 28 -15.61 22.07 8.76
C ALA A 28 -14.07 21.94 8.77
N ALA A 29 -13.56 20.77 9.19
CA ALA A 29 -12.14 20.49 9.18
C ALA A 29 -11.68 19.99 7.81
N ALA A 30 -10.63 20.60 7.28
CA ALA A 30 -9.85 20.13 6.13
C ALA A 30 -8.57 19.47 6.64
N VAL A 31 -8.47 18.16 6.51
CA VAL A 31 -7.28 17.38 6.91
C VAL A 31 -6.37 17.24 5.71
N LEU A 32 -5.19 17.86 5.74
CA LEU A 32 -4.33 18.02 4.58
C LEU A 32 -2.92 17.47 4.83
N ASN A 33 -2.43 16.66 3.86
CA ASN A 33 -1.05 16.20 3.86
C ASN A 33 -0.11 17.35 3.47
N ALA A 34 0.77 17.76 4.38
CA ALA A 34 1.70 18.87 4.17
C ALA A 34 2.96 18.48 3.39
N ASP A 35 3.15 17.18 3.08
CA ASP A 35 4.33 16.69 2.39
C ASP A 35 4.11 16.54 0.86
N VAL A 36 2.92 16.90 0.35
CA VAL A 36 2.60 16.77 -1.08
C VAL A 36 2.63 18.14 -1.78
N PRO A 37 3.01 18.18 -3.08
CA PRO A 37 3.08 19.45 -3.84
C PRO A 37 1.77 20.24 -3.86
N GLN A 38 0.63 19.57 -3.77
CA GLN A 38 -0.70 20.16 -3.84
C GLN A 38 -1.12 20.87 -2.54
N PHE A 39 -0.35 20.76 -1.46
CA PHE A 39 -0.71 21.25 -0.14
C PHE A 39 -1.03 22.75 -0.12
N SER A 40 -0.19 23.59 -0.71
CA SER A 40 -0.40 25.03 -0.73
C SER A 40 -1.71 25.43 -1.39
N ALA A 41 -2.02 24.85 -2.55
CA ALA A 41 -3.27 25.11 -3.26
C ALA A 41 -4.50 24.73 -2.44
N LEU A 42 -4.46 23.60 -1.73
CA LEU A 42 -5.55 23.14 -0.86
C LEU A 42 -5.70 24.04 0.38
N VAL A 43 -4.59 24.53 0.93
CA VAL A 43 -4.60 25.50 2.06
C VAL A 43 -5.28 26.79 1.65
N ASP A 44 -4.98 27.32 0.46
CA ASP A 44 -5.59 28.57 -0.03
C ASP A 44 -7.10 28.42 -0.23
N ILE A 45 -7.54 27.30 -0.83
CA ILE A 45 -8.97 26.98 -0.94
C ILE A 45 -9.62 26.89 0.44
N ALA A 46 -9.02 26.14 1.36
CA ALA A 46 -9.54 25.94 2.71
C ALA A 46 -9.70 27.28 3.46
N ARG A 47 -8.72 28.17 3.34
CA ARG A 47 -8.78 29.53 3.94
C ARG A 47 -9.89 30.37 3.33
N MET A 48 -10.02 30.43 2.01
CA MET A 48 -11.09 31.17 1.32
C MET A 48 -12.48 30.67 1.71
N ARG A 49 -12.63 29.37 1.98
CA ARG A 49 -13.88 28.73 2.39
C ARG A 49 -14.14 28.78 3.90
N GLY A 50 -13.21 29.34 4.70
CA GLY A 50 -13.33 29.38 6.16
C GLY A 50 -13.29 27.99 6.81
N LEU A 51 -12.56 27.03 6.21
CA LEU A 51 -12.36 25.71 6.77
C LEU A 51 -11.27 25.73 7.85
N LYS A 52 -11.39 24.86 8.84
CA LYS A 52 -10.36 24.62 9.85
C LYS A 52 -9.31 23.68 9.29
N ILE A 53 -8.06 24.11 9.20
CA ILE A 53 -6.99 23.28 8.65
C ILE A 53 -6.38 22.45 9.77
N ILE A 54 -6.27 21.11 9.54
CA ILE A 54 -5.46 20.19 10.31
C ILE A 54 -4.46 19.60 9.34
N SER A 55 -3.23 20.08 9.39
CA SER A 55 -2.14 19.59 8.54
C SER A 55 -1.40 18.45 9.21
N TYR A 56 -0.99 17.45 8.44
CA TYR A 56 -0.24 16.31 8.92
C TYR A 56 0.95 15.96 8.02
N GLY A 57 1.91 15.22 8.57
CA GLY A 57 3.12 14.78 7.87
C GLY A 57 4.38 15.38 8.47
N LYS A 58 5.52 15.24 7.80
CA LYS A 58 6.82 15.78 8.26
C LYS A 58 6.78 17.32 8.33
N ASN A 59 6.09 17.94 7.39
CA ASN A 59 5.87 19.38 7.32
C ASN A 59 4.53 19.82 7.93
N GLY A 60 3.79 18.88 8.55
CA GLY A 60 2.54 19.17 9.25
C GLY A 60 2.75 20.09 10.45
N LYS A 61 1.79 20.96 10.73
CA LYS A 61 1.82 21.86 11.89
C LYS A 61 1.04 21.29 13.07
N GLU A 62 -0.13 20.74 12.81
CA GLU A 62 -1.03 20.21 13.85
C GLU A 62 -0.64 18.77 14.23
N LEU A 63 -0.29 17.92 13.27
CA LEU A 63 0.12 16.53 13.46
C LEU A 63 1.46 16.30 12.73
N ARG A 64 2.55 16.69 13.38
CA ARG A 64 3.88 16.61 12.78
C ARG A 64 4.54 15.27 13.04
N LEU A 65 4.98 14.60 11.98
CA LEU A 65 5.81 13.40 12.06
C LEU A 65 7.29 13.80 12.19
N ILE A 66 7.85 13.63 13.36
CA ILE A 66 9.27 13.89 13.62
C ILE A 66 10.12 12.74 13.11
N GLU A 67 9.72 11.50 13.47
CA GLU A 67 10.44 10.29 13.14
C GLU A 67 9.47 9.10 13.06
N ALA A 68 9.74 8.16 12.16
CA ALA A 68 9.13 6.84 12.15
C ALA A 68 10.28 5.82 12.10
N ARG A 69 10.39 4.97 13.10
CA ARG A 69 11.41 3.92 13.18
C ARG A 69 10.77 2.54 13.22
N PRO A 70 11.32 1.55 12.52
CA PRO A 70 10.82 0.18 12.58
C PRO A 70 10.88 -0.38 14.03
N ASP A 71 9.87 -1.20 14.34
CA ASP A 71 9.77 -1.99 15.56
C ASP A 71 9.28 -3.40 15.19
N PRO A 72 9.65 -4.47 15.92
CA PRO A 72 9.14 -5.82 15.62
C PRO A 72 7.62 -5.96 15.59
N LYS A 73 6.90 -5.07 16.30
CA LYS A 73 5.43 -5.05 16.34
C LYS A 73 4.81 -4.03 15.38
N GLY A 74 5.60 -3.38 14.53
CA GLY A 74 5.12 -2.33 13.61
C GLY A 74 6.13 -1.20 13.45
N GLN A 75 5.82 -0.02 13.96
CA GLN A 75 6.72 1.14 13.93
C GLN A 75 6.43 2.10 15.10
N ILE A 76 7.48 2.69 15.63
CA ILE A 76 7.38 3.73 16.64
C ILE A 76 7.36 5.08 15.94
N LEU A 77 6.31 5.87 16.18
CA LEU A 77 6.15 7.21 15.66
C LEU A 77 6.45 8.22 16.76
N ARG A 78 7.44 9.10 16.53
CA ARG A 78 7.63 10.31 17.33
C ARG A 78 6.90 11.46 16.66
N LEU A 79 5.96 12.06 17.38
CA LEU A 79 5.04 13.06 16.86
C LEU A 79 5.15 14.35 17.68
N GLU A 80 4.82 15.45 17.03
CA GLU A 80 4.41 16.67 17.68
C GLU A 80 2.93 16.92 17.34
N VAL A 81 2.08 16.88 18.36
CA VAL A 81 0.62 16.96 18.25
C VAL A 81 0.16 18.27 18.87
N PHE A 82 -0.25 19.23 18.06
CA PHE A 82 -0.59 20.61 18.49
C PHE A 82 0.48 21.20 19.44
N GLY A 83 1.76 21.04 19.08
CA GLY A 83 2.91 21.55 19.84
C GLY A 83 3.35 20.67 21.02
N LYS A 84 2.70 19.54 21.31
CA LYS A 84 3.08 18.59 22.36
C LYS A 84 3.78 17.38 21.77
N ALA A 85 4.98 17.05 22.25
CA ALA A 85 5.70 15.85 21.86
C ALA A 85 5.03 14.60 22.43
N THR A 86 4.89 13.57 21.61
CA THR A 86 4.37 12.25 22.01
C THR A 86 5.02 11.14 21.20
N GLU A 87 4.98 9.91 21.72
CA GLU A 87 5.44 8.71 21.04
C GLU A 87 4.30 7.69 21.02
N VAL A 88 4.14 6.99 19.90
CA VAL A 88 3.07 6.01 19.68
C VAL A 88 3.64 4.78 19.00
N LEU A 89 3.34 3.59 19.50
CA LEU A 89 3.57 2.32 18.80
C LEU A 89 2.41 2.07 17.83
N LEU A 90 2.65 2.25 16.54
CA LEU A 90 1.68 1.94 15.50
C LEU A 90 1.87 0.48 15.05
N SER A 91 0.91 -0.39 15.34
CA SER A 91 0.99 -1.85 15.10
C SER A 91 0.76 -2.23 13.62
N VAL A 92 1.24 -1.41 12.68
CA VAL A 92 1.23 -1.69 11.23
C VAL A 92 2.59 -1.36 10.63
N ILE A 93 3.01 -2.18 9.66
CA ILE A 93 4.30 -2.07 9.00
C ILE A 93 4.16 -1.21 7.73
N GLY A 94 5.25 -0.54 7.37
CA GLY A 94 5.36 0.30 6.18
C GLY A 94 5.28 1.80 6.50
N SER A 95 6.29 2.54 6.05
CA SER A 95 6.43 3.96 6.34
C SER A 95 5.19 4.79 5.96
N PHE A 96 4.55 4.48 4.82
CA PHE A 96 3.34 5.17 4.37
C PHE A 96 2.15 5.00 5.31
N GLN A 97 2.12 3.96 6.16
CA GLN A 97 1.07 3.76 7.16
C GLN A 97 1.11 4.84 8.26
N ALA A 98 2.27 5.45 8.52
CA ALA A 98 2.35 6.59 9.42
C ALA A 98 1.51 7.78 8.90
N TRP A 99 1.59 8.09 7.60
CA TRP A 99 0.75 9.14 6.99
C TRP A 99 -0.74 8.78 6.99
N ASN A 100 -1.08 7.52 6.73
CA ASN A 100 -2.47 7.04 6.81
C ASN A 100 -3.01 7.19 8.24
N ALA A 101 -2.24 6.80 9.24
CA ALA A 101 -2.60 6.90 10.65
C ALA A 101 -2.77 8.37 11.09
N LEU A 102 -1.86 9.26 10.68
CA LEU A 102 -1.96 10.69 10.97
C LEU A 102 -3.17 11.33 10.28
N CYS A 103 -3.47 10.94 9.02
CA CYS A 103 -4.68 11.37 8.33
C CYS A 103 -5.93 10.94 9.10
N ALA A 104 -6.00 9.67 9.51
CA ALA A 104 -7.13 9.14 10.27
C ALA A 104 -7.29 9.87 11.63
N ALA A 105 -6.19 10.06 12.36
CA ALA A 105 -6.22 10.84 13.60
C ALA A 105 -6.70 12.27 13.36
N GLY A 106 -6.22 12.94 12.31
CA GLY A 106 -6.67 14.27 11.92
C GLY A 106 -8.17 14.34 11.62
N LEU A 107 -8.72 13.34 10.92
CA LEU A 107 -10.16 13.25 10.64
C LEU A 107 -10.98 13.07 11.92
N VAL A 108 -10.54 12.22 12.84
CA VAL A 108 -11.18 11.99 14.14
C VAL A 108 -11.15 13.26 15.00
N ILE A 109 -10.01 13.96 15.03
CA ILE A 109 -9.88 15.26 15.73
C ILE A 109 -10.78 16.30 15.06
N GLY A 110 -10.78 16.37 13.73
CA GLY A 110 -11.64 17.28 12.96
C GLY A 110 -13.13 17.03 13.16
N SER A 111 -13.51 15.81 13.56
CA SER A 111 -14.88 15.44 13.94
C SER A 111 -15.24 15.77 15.40
N GLY A 112 -14.31 16.35 16.16
CA GLY A 112 -14.57 16.84 17.53
C GLY A 112 -13.95 16.02 18.67
N SER A 113 -13.17 14.98 18.37
CA SER A 113 -12.48 14.20 19.41
C SER A 113 -11.25 14.97 19.96
N ALA A 114 -10.90 14.71 21.21
CA ALA A 114 -9.68 15.24 21.80
C ALA A 114 -8.44 14.66 21.07
N ALA A 115 -7.45 15.50 20.82
CA ALA A 115 -6.25 15.12 20.06
C ALA A 115 -5.47 14.00 20.76
N GLU A 116 -5.32 14.07 22.07
CA GLU A 116 -4.63 13.07 22.88
C GLU A 116 -5.33 11.69 22.77
N ALA A 117 -6.66 11.66 22.83
CA ALA A 117 -7.43 10.42 22.70
C ALA A 117 -7.33 9.82 21.30
N ALA A 118 -7.41 10.64 20.25
CA ALA A 118 -7.29 10.20 18.87
C ALA A 118 -5.90 9.62 18.59
N VAL A 119 -4.83 10.23 19.10
CA VAL A 119 -3.46 9.76 18.91
C VAL A 119 -3.18 8.49 19.74
N ALA A 120 -3.64 8.43 20.98
CA ALA A 120 -3.50 7.23 21.81
C ALA A 120 -4.26 6.02 21.20
N ALA A 121 -5.36 6.25 20.49
CA ALA A 121 -6.07 5.18 19.79
C ALA A 121 -5.28 4.54 18.65
N LEU A 122 -4.26 5.22 18.12
CA LEU A 122 -3.40 4.64 17.06
C LEU A 122 -2.65 3.37 17.50
N GLU A 123 -2.39 3.21 18.79
CA GLU A 123 -1.78 1.97 19.34
C GLU A 123 -2.69 0.75 19.22
N LYS A 124 -4.02 0.99 19.09
CA LYS A 124 -5.02 -0.08 18.99
C LYS A 124 -5.44 -0.34 17.53
N VAL A 125 -4.85 0.38 16.57
CA VAL A 125 -5.18 0.20 15.15
C VAL A 125 -4.63 -1.14 14.68
N SER A 126 -5.52 -2.00 14.19
CA SER A 126 -5.16 -3.18 13.41
C SER A 126 -4.98 -2.81 11.94
N GLY A 127 -4.17 -3.58 11.21
CA GLY A 127 -3.99 -3.39 9.77
C GLY A 127 -5.32 -3.50 9.01
N VAL A 128 -5.42 -2.77 7.90
CA VAL A 128 -6.56 -2.88 6.98
C VAL A 128 -6.38 -4.13 6.11
N PRO A 129 -7.41 -4.98 5.92
CA PRO A 129 -7.34 -6.13 5.02
C PRO A 129 -6.80 -5.72 3.63
N GLY A 130 -5.79 -6.44 3.15
CA GLY A 130 -5.15 -6.17 1.86
C GLY A 130 -4.29 -4.91 1.77
N ARG A 131 -3.87 -4.32 2.90
CA ARG A 131 -2.95 -3.18 2.97
C ARG A 131 -1.75 -3.51 3.85
N LEU A 132 -0.70 -4.13 3.29
CA LEU A 132 0.40 -4.76 4.03
C LEU A 132 -0.13 -5.60 5.20
N GLN A 133 -1.17 -6.36 4.91
CA GLN A 133 -1.82 -7.24 5.88
C GLN A 133 -0.89 -8.41 6.21
N PHE A 134 -0.45 -8.52 7.44
CA PHE A 134 0.27 -9.70 7.92
C PHE A 134 -0.68 -10.91 7.95
N ILE A 135 -0.26 -12.03 7.35
CA ILE A 135 -1.05 -13.26 7.27
C ILE A 135 -0.55 -14.31 8.25
N GLY A 136 0.75 -14.44 8.36
CA GLY A 136 1.37 -15.42 9.24
C GLY A 136 2.85 -15.64 8.91
N THR A 137 3.45 -16.53 9.70
CA THR A 137 4.86 -16.91 9.58
C THR A 137 4.96 -18.35 9.09
N SER A 138 5.82 -18.59 8.10
CA SER A 138 6.08 -19.92 7.58
C SER A 138 6.82 -20.79 8.63
N LYS A 139 6.79 -22.11 8.45
CA LYS A 139 7.52 -23.05 9.34
C LYS A 139 9.02 -22.77 9.42
N LYS A 140 9.58 -22.09 8.44
CA LYS A 140 11.01 -21.68 8.41
C LYS A 140 11.28 -20.30 9.02
N GLY A 141 10.23 -19.58 9.49
CA GLY A 141 10.36 -18.26 10.10
C GLY A 141 10.26 -17.08 9.14
N GLY A 142 9.90 -17.29 7.89
CA GLY A 142 9.63 -16.21 6.94
C GLY A 142 8.19 -15.70 7.03
N GLU A 143 7.97 -14.42 6.79
CA GLU A 143 6.70 -13.73 6.98
C GLU A 143 5.97 -13.49 5.66
N VAL A 144 4.64 -13.55 5.69
CA VAL A 144 3.77 -13.37 4.51
C VAL A 144 2.84 -12.18 4.71
N PHE A 145 2.84 -11.28 3.74
CA PHE A 145 1.98 -10.09 3.71
C PHE A 145 1.18 -10.02 2.43
N ILE A 146 -0.01 -9.44 2.51
CA ILE A 146 -0.88 -9.16 1.36
C ILE A 146 -1.05 -7.67 1.18
N ASP A 147 -0.95 -7.20 -0.07
CA ASP A 147 -1.15 -5.81 -0.43
C ASP A 147 -1.97 -5.63 -1.71
N TYR A 148 -2.67 -4.51 -1.80
CA TYR A 148 -3.47 -4.14 -2.98
C TYR A 148 -2.65 -3.46 -4.08
N ALA A 149 -1.33 -3.39 -3.97
CA ALA A 149 -0.45 -2.74 -4.92
C ALA A 149 -0.58 -3.36 -6.32
N HIS A 150 -1.32 -2.70 -7.20
CA HIS A 150 -1.62 -3.12 -8.57
C HIS A 150 -1.18 -2.09 -9.62
N LYS A 151 -0.34 -1.12 -9.25
CA LYS A 151 0.22 -0.05 -10.08
C LYS A 151 1.71 0.07 -9.83
N PRO A 152 2.49 0.63 -10.78
CA PRO A 152 3.93 0.81 -10.63
C PRO A 152 4.32 1.47 -9.33
N ASP A 153 3.84 2.68 -9.07
CA ASP A 153 4.18 3.45 -7.85
C ASP A 153 3.79 2.72 -6.56
N ALA A 154 2.63 2.02 -6.56
CA ALA A 154 2.19 1.28 -5.39
C ALA A 154 3.08 0.06 -5.13
N LEU A 155 3.47 -0.68 -6.19
CA LEU A 155 4.36 -1.82 -6.08
C LEU A 155 5.75 -1.39 -5.60
N GLU A 156 6.29 -0.31 -6.16
CA GLU A 156 7.56 0.26 -5.73
C GLU A 156 7.51 0.69 -4.26
N ASN A 157 6.46 1.39 -3.87
CA ASN A 157 6.30 1.89 -2.50
C ASN A 157 6.20 0.75 -1.47
N VAL A 158 5.45 -0.31 -1.76
CA VAL A 158 5.31 -1.44 -0.83
C VAL A 158 6.61 -2.22 -0.69
N LEU A 159 7.32 -2.49 -1.79
CA LEU A 159 8.61 -3.18 -1.76
C LEU A 159 9.67 -2.34 -1.03
N ARG A 160 9.75 -1.05 -1.34
CA ARG A 160 10.66 -0.12 -0.66
C ARG A 160 10.35 0.02 0.84
N ALA A 161 9.08 0.02 1.22
CA ALA A 161 8.66 0.11 2.62
C ALA A 161 9.05 -1.13 3.44
N MET A 162 9.10 -2.31 2.81
CA MET A 162 9.47 -3.57 3.47
C MET A 162 10.98 -3.83 3.46
N ARG A 163 11.74 -3.22 2.57
CA ARG A 163 13.19 -3.46 2.47
C ARG A 163 13.97 -3.19 3.78
N PRO A 164 13.73 -2.10 4.53
CA PRO A 164 14.39 -1.88 5.83
C PRO A 164 14.05 -2.97 6.86
N HIS A 165 12.82 -3.51 6.83
CA HIS A 165 12.41 -4.58 7.72
C HIS A 165 13.19 -5.87 7.46
N VAL A 166 13.36 -6.24 6.19
CA VAL A 166 14.18 -7.38 5.77
C VAL A 166 15.67 -7.14 6.05
N ALA A 167 16.17 -5.94 5.77
CA ALA A 167 17.58 -5.58 5.94
C ALA A 167 18.06 -5.59 7.41
N ALA A 168 17.13 -5.58 8.38
CA ALA A 168 17.44 -5.75 9.79
C ALA A 168 18.04 -7.14 10.12
N TYR A 169 17.85 -8.12 9.24
CA TYR A 169 18.33 -9.48 9.41
C TYR A 169 19.34 -9.84 8.31
N LYS A 170 20.56 -10.20 8.71
CA LYS A 170 21.63 -10.52 7.75
C LYS A 170 21.26 -11.72 6.87
N GLY A 171 21.22 -11.51 5.56
CA GLY A 171 20.95 -12.55 4.57
C GLY A 171 19.47 -12.81 4.30
N ALA A 172 18.57 -12.13 5.01
CA ALA A 172 17.13 -12.20 4.72
C ALA A 172 16.80 -11.58 3.36
N LYS A 173 15.76 -12.09 2.71
CA LYS A 173 15.36 -11.76 1.35
C LYS A 173 13.93 -11.28 1.29
N LEU A 174 13.63 -10.44 0.31
CA LEU A 174 12.29 -9.96 -0.02
C LEU A 174 11.81 -10.59 -1.32
N GLY A 175 10.70 -11.32 -1.27
CA GLY A 175 10.01 -11.87 -2.42
C GLY A 175 8.72 -11.14 -2.75
N VAL A 176 8.29 -11.25 -4.01
CA VAL A 176 6.99 -10.75 -4.43
C VAL A 176 6.27 -11.71 -5.37
N VAL A 177 4.97 -11.91 -5.13
CA VAL A 177 4.03 -12.56 -6.05
C VAL A 177 3.07 -11.50 -6.55
N PHE A 178 2.98 -11.29 -7.87
CA PHE A 178 2.05 -10.30 -8.41
C PHE A 178 1.65 -10.63 -9.85
N GLY A 179 0.57 -9.99 -10.30
CA GLY A 179 0.12 -10.03 -11.68
C GLY A 179 -0.50 -8.72 -12.11
N CYS A 180 -0.89 -8.63 -13.38
CA CYS A 180 -1.58 -7.48 -13.95
C CYS A 180 -2.96 -7.87 -14.48
N GLY A 181 -3.92 -6.94 -14.40
CA GLY A 181 -5.25 -7.14 -14.95
C GLY A 181 -5.30 -6.95 -16.46
N GLY A 182 -6.16 -7.75 -17.11
CA GLY A 182 -6.55 -7.58 -18.51
C GLY A 182 -7.60 -6.47 -18.69
N ASN A 183 -7.76 -5.97 -19.93
CA ASN A 183 -8.63 -4.86 -20.29
C ASN A 183 -8.39 -3.62 -19.41
N ARG A 184 -7.13 -3.33 -19.15
CA ARG A 184 -6.62 -2.19 -18.39
C ARG A 184 -5.39 -1.64 -19.08
N ASP A 185 -4.77 -0.62 -18.48
CA ASP A 185 -3.51 -0.03 -18.94
C ASP A 185 -2.42 -1.11 -19.13
N LYS A 186 -2.03 -1.35 -20.40
CA LYS A 186 -0.98 -2.29 -20.78
C LYS A 186 0.42 -1.72 -20.53
N GLY A 187 0.55 -0.39 -20.65
CA GLY A 187 1.85 0.28 -20.49
C GLY A 187 2.48 0.08 -19.12
N LYS A 188 1.67 -0.15 -18.09
CA LYS A 188 2.19 -0.43 -16.75
C LYS A 188 2.84 -1.81 -16.58
N ARG A 189 2.51 -2.79 -17.44
CA ARG A 189 2.93 -4.20 -17.28
C ARG A 189 4.45 -4.36 -17.26
N PRO A 190 5.20 -3.90 -18.28
CA PRO A 190 6.66 -3.98 -18.25
C PRO A 190 7.28 -3.11 -17.16
N ILE A 191 6.67 -1.96 -16.83
CA ILE A 191 7.16 -1.10 -15.74
C ILE A 191 7.08 -1.83 -14.40
N MET A 192 5.99 -2.55 -14.14
CA MET A 192 5.84 -3.34 -12.90
C MET A 192 6.81 -4.53 -12.86
N GLY A 193 7.10 -5.15 -14.00
CA GLY A 193 8.15 -6.18 -14.10
C GLY A 193 9.53 -5.65 -13.73
N ASP A 194 9.91 -4.51 -14.30
CA ASP A 194 11.18 -3.83 -14.02
C ASP A 194 11.31 -3.43 -12.53
N ILE A 195 10.26 -2.85 -11.94
CA ILE A 195 10.22 -2.49 -10.52
C ILE A 195 10.37 -3.74 -9.63
N ALA A 196 9.60 -4.79 -9.90
CA ALA A 196 9.65 -6.01 -9.11
C ALA A 196 11.04 -6.63 -9.13
N GLN A 197 11.64 -6.79 -10.31
CA GLN A 197 12.97 -7.35 -10.48
C GLN A 197 14.07 -6.53 -9.76
N LYS A 198 13.96 -5.20 -9.78
CA LYS A 198 14.94 -4.31 -9.13
C LYS A 198 14.81 -4.23 -7.62
N GLN A 199 13.60 -4.40 -7.09
CA GLN A 199 13.29 -4.16 -5.67
C GLN A 199 13.15 -5.43 -4.84
N ALA A 200 12.86 -6.59 -5.48
CA ALA A 200 12.74 -7.88 -4.82
C ALA A 200 13.93 -8.80 -5.14
N ASP A 201 14.24 -9.72 -4.24
CA ASP A 201 15.31 -10.72 -4.41
C ASP A 201 14.83 -11.94 -5.21
N TRP A 202 13.51 -12.19 -5.24
CA TRP A 202 12.85 -13.09 -6.19
C TRP A 202 11.45 -12.60 -6.52
N VAL A 203 10.98 -12.96 -7.71
CA VAL A 203 9.69 -12.54 -8.26
C VAL A 203 8.92 -13.75 -8.77
N VAL A 204 7.63 -13.83 -8.48
CA VAL A 204 6.71 -14.77 -9.13
C VAL A 204 5.64 -13.94 -9.86
N VAL A 205 5.67 -13.99 -11.19
CA VAL A 205 4.65 -13.36 -12.05
C VAL A 205 3.51 -14.35 -12.25
N THR A 206 2.27 -13.89 -12.01
CA THR A 206 1.08 -14.76 -12.03
C THR A 206 -0.13 -14.06 -12.63
N ASP A 207 -1.23 -14.79 -12.80
CA ASP A 207 -2.50 -14.23 -13.24
C ASP A 207 -3.15 -13.40 -12.12
N ASP A 208 -3.69 -12.24 -12.49
CA ASP A 208 -4.54 -11.42 -11.64
C ASP A 208 -6.01 -11.58 -12.09
N ASN A 209 -6.61 -10.58 -12.69
CA ASN A 209 -7.93 -10.60 -13.32
C ASN A 209 -7.75 -10.51 -14.85
N PRO A 210 -7.53 -11.61 -15.58
CA PRO A 210 -7.24 -11.55 -17.03
C PRO A 210 -8.41 -11.00 -17.84
N ARG A 211 -9.65 -11.08 -17.32
CA ARG A 211 -10.86 -10.68 -18.03
C ARG A 211 -10.94 -11.36 -19.40
N HIS A 212 -11.03 -10.59 -20.49
CA HIS A 212 -11.11 -11.11 -21.86
C HIS A 212 -9.76 -11.22 -22.59
N GLU A 213 -8.63 -10.89 -21.91
CA GLU A 213 -7.31 -11.08 -22.50
C GLU A 213 -6.74 -12.47 -22.16
N ASP A 214 -5.86 -12.97 -23.03
CA ASP A 214 -5.09 -14.17 -22.73
C ASP A 214 -4.13 -13.91 -21.56
N PRO A 215 -4.25 -14.63 -20.43
CA PRO A 215 -3.41 -14.42 -19.27
C PRO A 215 -1.92 -14.66 -19.55
N ALA A 216 -1.58 -15.57 -20.47
CA ALA A 216 -0.18 -15.81 -20.84
C ALA A 216 0.44 -14.58 -21.54
N VAL A 217 -0.33 -13.89 -22.37
CA VAL A 217 0.12 -12.64 -23.01
C VAL A 217 0.35 -11.56 -21.98
N ILE A 218 -0.54 -11.43 -20.99
CA ILE A 218 -0.38 -10.44 -19.91
C ILE A 218 0.91 -10.70 -19.13
N ARG A 219 1.17 -11.96 -18.75
CA ARG A 219 2.41 -12.32 -18.05
C ARG A 219 3.66 -12.09 -18.90
N ALA A 220 3.61 -12.43 -20.18
CA ALA A 220 4.71 -12.18 -21.10
C ALA A 220 5.06 -10.68 -21.21
N GLU A 221 4.06 -9.80 -21.23
CA GLU A 221 4.27 -8.34 -21.24
C GLU A 221 4.89 -7.84 -19.92
N VAL A 222 4.55 -8.44 -18.77
CA VAL A 222 5.21 -8.14 -17.48
C VAL A 222 6.67 -8.60 -17.52
N LEU A 223 6.92 -9.84 -17.97
CA LEU A 223 8.24 -10.44 -18.05
C LEU A 223 9.17 -9.69 -19.02
N ALA A 224 8.62 -9.09 -20.08
CA ALA A 224 9.37 -8.24 -21.01
C ALA A 224 10.01 -7.01 -20.33
N GLY A 225 9.54 -6.61 -19.16
CA GLY A 225 10.15 -5.58 -18.33
C GLY A 225 11.32 -6.06 -17.46
N CYS A 226 11.51 -7.37 -17.32
CA CYS A 226 12.56 -7.95 -16.49
C CYS A 226 13.83 -8.14 -17.33
N ALA A 227 14.86 -7.34 -17.08
CA ALA A 227 16.16 -7.44 -17.80
C ALA A 227 16.93 -8.71 -17.37
N ASP A 228 16.82 -9.13 -16.11
CA ASP A 228 17.37 -10.38 -15.57
C ASP A 228 16.23 -11.27 -15.05
N THR A 229 16.10 -12.44 -15.65
CA THR A 229 15.05 -13.41 -15.28
C THR A 229 15.54 -14.53 -14.38
N SER A 230 16.78 -14.49 -13.91
CA SER A 230 17.39 -15.57 -13.10
C SER A 230 16.61 -15.89 -11.82
N ASN A 231 15.96 -14.87 -11.23
CA ASN A 231 15.13 -14.99 -10.03
C ASN A 231 13.66 -14.64 -10.31
N VAL A 232 13.22 -14.71 -11.56
CA VAL A 232 11.84 -14.42 -11.99
C VAL A 232 11.17 -15.68 -12.48
N HIS A 233 10.02 -16.02 -11.92
CA HIS A 233 9.25 -17.23 -12.22
C HIS A 233 7.92 -16.86 -12.85
N ASP A 234 7.53 -17.56 -13.93
CA ASP A 234 6.21 -17.44 -14.56
C ASP A 234 5.33 -18.59 -14.08
N VAL A 235 4.33 -18.30 -13.25
CA VAL A 235 3.40 -19.29 -12.69
C VAL A 235 1.97 -18.79 -12.87
N GLY A 236 1.30 -19.20 -13.96
CA GLY A 236 -0.02 -18.70 -14.33
C GLY A 236 -1.08 -18.90 -13.24
N ASN A 237 -1.19 -20.11 -12.68
CA ASN A 237 -2.15 -20.35 -11.60
C ASN A 237 -1.75 -19.59 -10.31
N ARG A 238 -2.60 -18.67 -9.87
CA ARG A 238 -2.28 -17.79 -8.73
C ARG A 238 -2.13 -18.52 -7.40
N ALA A 239 -2.92 -19.57 -7.15
CA ALA A 239 -2.75 -20.39 -5.94
C ALA A 239 -1.40 -21.13 -5.94
N ALA A 240 -1.00 -21.66 -7.09
CA ALA A 240 0.31 -22.30 -7.26
C ALA A 240 1.45 -21.27 -7.10
N ALA A 241 1.28 -20.06 -7.61
CA ALA A 241 2.24 -18.96 -7.46
C ALA A 241 2.43 -18.56 -5.98
N ILE A 242 1.34 -18.48 -5.22
CA ILE A 242 1.36 -18.21 -3.77
C ILE A 242 2.08 -19.35 -3.04
N PHE A 243 1.76 -20.60 -3.37
CA PHE A 243 2.45 -21.77 -2.81
C PHE A 243 3.95 -21.72 -3.10
N GLU A 244 4.35 -21.46 -4.34
CA GLU A 244 5.77 -21.38 -4.72
C GLU A 244 6.48 -20.24 -3.99
N GLY A 245 5.87 -19.06 -3.91
CA GLY A 245 6.43 -17.92 -3.18
C GLY A 245 6.67 -18.25 -1.71
N ILE A 246 5.70 -18.89 -1.04
CA ILE A 246 5.82 -19.28 0.37
C ILE A 246 6.86 -20.38 0.57
N ALA A 247 6.94 -21.35 -0.35
CA ALA A 247 7.92 -22.44 -0.28
C ALA A 247 9.39 -21.97 -0.34
N LYS A 248 9.65 -20.83 -1.00
CA LYS A 248 10.98 -20.20 -1.10
C LYS A 248 11.43 -19.51 0.20
N LEU A 249 10.51 -19.18 1.10
CA LEU A 249 10.83 -18.44 2.32
C LEU A 249 11.83 -19.19 3.21
N GLY A 250 12.92 -18.52 3.59
CA GLY A 250 13.82 -18.85 4.67
C GLY A 250 13.49 -18.10 5.96
N ALA A 251 14.36 -18.18 6.95
CA ALA A 251 14.21 -17.45 8.20
C ALA A 251 14.34 -15.93 7.98
N HIS A 252 13.39 -15.17 8.54
CA HIS A 252 13.34 -13.70 8.42
C HIS A 252 13.12 -13.16 6.99
N ASP A 253 12.89 -14.03 6.00
CA ASP A 253 12.48 -13.60 4.68
C ASP A 253 11.06 -13.03 4.73
N VAL A 254 10.77 -12.16 3.79
CA VAL A 254 9.43 -11.57 3.64
C VAL A 254 8.89 -11.86 2.24
N LEU A 255 7.66 -12.31 2.15
CA LEU A 255 6.91 -12.42 0.90
C LEU A 255 5.76 -11.43 0.88
N ILE A 256 5.67 -10.64 -0.18
CA ILE A 256 4.51 -9.80 -0.47
C ILE A 256 3.70 -10.44 -1.60
N ILE A 257 2.42 -10.71 -1.35
CA ILE A 257 1.45 -11.10 -2.37
C ILE A 257 0.67 -9.85 -2.74
N ALA A 258 0.91 -9.33 -3.95
CA ALA A 258 0.43 -8.03 -4.40
C ALA A 258 -0.61 -8.13 -5.52
N GLY A 259 -1.43 -7.08 -5.64
CA GLY A 259 -2.39 -6.88 -6.73
C GLY A 259 -3.84 -6.92 -6.29
N LYS A 260 -4.28 -8.01 -5.65
CA LYS A 260 -5.69 -8.22 -5.28
C LYS A 260 -6.06 -7.69 -3.89
N GLY A 261 -5.13 -7.70 -2.96
CA GLY A 261 -5.40 -7.24 -1.59
C GLY A 261 -6.60 -7.96 -0.95
N HIS A 262 -7.70 -7.24 -0.74
CA HIS A 262 -8.93 -7.76 -0.13
C HIS A 262 -9.94 -8.33 -1.14
N GLU A 263 -9.64 -8.36 -2.43
CA GLU A 263 -10.54 -8.91 -3.45
C GLU A 263 -10.87 -10.38 -3.16
N ALA A 264 -12.15 -10.74 -3.31
CA ALA A 264 -12.66 -12.09 -3.05
C ALA A 264 -12.96 -12.89 -4.33
N GLY A 265 -12.41 -12.47 -5.48
CA GLY A 265 -12.65 -13.11 -6.75
C GLY A 265 -11.56 -12.88 -7.79
N GLN A 266 -11.52 -13.75 -8.79
CA GLN A 266 -10.71 -13.62 -10.00
C GLN A 266 -11.64 -13.55 -11.22
N ILE A 267 -11.48 -12.51 -12.04
CA ILE A 267 -12.34 -12.27 -13.21
C ILE A 267 -11.69 -12.91 -14.43
N VAL A 268 -12.35 -13.92 -15.00
CA VAL A 268 -11.92 -14.66 -16.21
C VAL A 268 -13.07 -14.62 -17.21
N GLY A 269 -12.90 -13.93 -18.33
CA GLY A 269 -14.02 -13.60 -19.22
C GLY A 269 -15.11 -12.83 -18.47
N ASP A 270 -16.33 -13.31 -18.56
CA ASP A 270 -17.52 -12.76 -17.86
C ASP A 270 -17.76 -13.39 -16.48
N LYS A 271 -16.89 -14.32 -16.05
CA LYS A 271 -17.07 -15.06 -14.81
C LYS A 271 -16.21 -14.47 -13.70
N VAL A 272 -16.78 -14.40 -12.50
CA VAL A 272 -16.05 -14.12 -11.27
C VAL A 272 -15.88 -15.45 -10.52
N LEU A 273 -14.66 -15.96 -10.50
CA LEU A 273 -14.32 -17.18 -9.78
C LEU A 273 -13.95 -16.81 -8.35
N PRO A 274 -14.48 -17.51 -7.33
CA PRO A 274 -14.08 -17.26 -5.93
C PRO A 274 -12.58 -17.44 -5.75
N PHE A 275 -11.90 -16.43 -5.23
CA PHE A 275 -10.47 -16.47 -4.95
C PHE A 275 -10.10 -15.36 -3.97
N ASN A 276 -9.32 -15.69 -2.95
CA ASN A 276 -8.82 -14.72 -1.99
C ASN A 276 -7.37 -15.04 -1.62
N ASP A 277 -6.46 -14.07 -1.83
CA ASP A 277 -5.03 -14.25 -1.57
C ASP A 277 -4.74 -14.62 -0.11
N ALA A 278 -5.48 -14.04 0.86
CA ALA A 278 -5.28 -14.30 2.27
C ALA A 278 -5.69 -15.72 2.67
N GLU A 279 -6.79 -16.23 2.10
CA GLU A 279 -7.25 -17.59 2.34
C GLU A 279 -6.26 -18.61 1.75
N GLU A 280 -5.79 -18.38 0.51
CA GLU A 280 -4.81 -19.27 -0.12
C GLU A 280 -3.48 -19.26 0.67
N ALA A 281 -3.00 -18.10 1.09
CA ALA A 281 -1.78 -18.01 1.90
C ALA A 281 -1.94 -18.72 3.25
N ARG A 282 -3.08 -18.56 3.95
CA ARG A 282 -3.35 -19.29 5.20
C ARG A 282 -3.37 -20.79 5.02
N LYS A 283 -4.03 -21.31 3.97
CA LYS A 283 -4.02 -22.76 3.64
C LYS A 283 -2.59 -23.29 3.52
N VAL A 284 -1.73 -22.57 2.80
CA VAL A 284 -0.32 -22.97 2.61
C VAL A 284 0.47 -22.91 3.92
N LEU A 285 0.20 -21.93 4.77
CA LEU A 285 0.84 -21.78 6.09
C LEU A 285 0.32 -22.77 7.13
N GLY A 286 -0.85 -23.39 6.90
CA GLY A 286 -1.51 -24.29 7.83
C GLY A 286 -2.23 -23.58 8.97
N LEU A 287 -2.81 -22.40 8.69
CA LEU A 287 -3.53 -21.51 9.61
C LEU A 287 -5.05 -21.60 9.41
#